data_8827bf8b35732007e7832cabdf669c9c
#
_entry.id   8827bf8b35732007e7832cabdf669c9c
#
_cell.length_a   1.000
_cell.length_b   1.000
_cell.length_c   1.000
_cell.angle_alpha   90.00
_cell.angle_beta   90.00
_cell.angle_gamma   90.00
#
_symmetry.space_group_name_H-M   'P 1'
#
loop_
_entity.id
_entity.type
_entity.pdbx_description
1 polymer ?
#
loop_
_entity_poly.entity_id
_entity_poly.type
_entity_poly.pdbx_seq_one_letter_code
_entity_poly.pdbx_strand_id
1 'polypeptide(L)'
;MEAVTAAWERYAAGRTPRRTHNAAGATTWLNWTQYADHGPDESVIGEIHGRRVLELGCGTGCNLAHLSTLGAQCVGIDIAPTQREKAAARWGHLPGLSFRTAEATEFLAAHPDSFDVVLSIFGPVWFIDPTTLLPLVRQSLTAGGAFVFSHKPPRPDPQPGEPLREARAVSRWDHSPCKWAALLESARFANITTEIIDPPHGEREGTLVVRAEAREERIGRPARQS
;
A
#
# COMPACT_ATOMS: atom_id res chain seq x y z
N MET A 1 9.22 -14.53 -11.69
CA MET A 1 7.84 -14.09 -11.63
C MET A 1 6.86 -15.20 -11.26
N GLU A 2 6.79 -16.29 -11.98
CA GLU A 2 5.87 -17.43 -11.72
C GLU A 2 5.88 -17.96 -10.27
N ALA A 3 7.08 -18.13 -9.67
CA ALA A 3 7.18 -18.63 -8.29
C ALA A 3 6.59 -17.66 -7.25
N VAL A 4 6.73 -16.36 -7.47
CA VAL A 4 6.16 -15.31 -6.60
C VAL A 4 4.64 -15.30 -6.73
N THR A 5 4.11 -15.31 -7.95
CA THR A 5 2.68 -15.40 -8.21
C THR A 5 2.07 -16.66 -7.58
N ALA A 6 2.70 -17.81 -7.75
CA ALA A 6 2.25 -19.07 -7.15
C ALA A 6 2.27 -19.03 -5.61
N ALA A 7 3.22 -18.32 -4.99
CA ALA A 7 3.26 -18.15 -3.55
C ALA A 7 2.07 -17.30 -3.04
N TRP A 8 1.76 -16.20 -3.75
CA TRP A 8 0.62 -15.35 -3.42
C TRP A 8 -0.73 -16.01 -3.71
N GLU A 9 -0.83 -16.82 -4.77
CA GLU A 9 -2.02 -17.65 -5.03
C GLU A 9 -2.29 -18.65 -3.89
N ARG A 10 -1.27 -19.35 -3.40
CA ARG A 10 -1.41 -20.25 -2.24
C ARG A 10 -1.86 -19.49 -0.99
N TYR A 11 -1.28 -18.29 -0.77
CA TYR A 11 -1.69 -17.43 0.32
C TYR A 11 -3.17 -17.00 0.19
N ALA A 12 -3.59 -16.57 -1.00
CA ALA A 12 -4.95 -16.18 -1.31
C ALA A 12 -5.96 -17.31 -1.07
N ALA A 13 -5.62 -18.53 -1.47
CA ALA A 13 -6.47 -19.71 -1.29
C ALA A 13 -6.67 -20.09 0.20
N GLY A 14 -5.63 -19.93 1.03
CA GLY A 14 -5.64 -20.30 2.45
C GLY A 14 -6.20 -19.24 3.41
N ARG A 15 -6.54 -18.05 2.93
CA ARG A 15 -6.98 -16.95 3.81
C ARG A 15 -8.45 -17.04 4.19
N THR A 16 -8.72 -16.91 5.50
CA THR A 16 -10.08 -16.70 6.01
C THR A 16 -10.62 -15.36 5.47
N PRO A 17 -11.86 -15.32 4.97
CA PRO A 17 -12.48 -14.07 4.54
C PRO A 17 -12.48 -13.03 5.67
N ARG A 18 -12.24 -11.77 5.31
CA ARG A 18 -12.39 -10.66 6.25
C ARG A 18 -13.82 -10.60 6.75
N ARG A 19 -14.02 -10.18 8.01
CA ARG A 19 -15.34 -9.96 8.58
C ARG A 19 -16.20 -9.10 7.64
N THR A 20 -17.51 -9.33 7.67
CA THR A 20 -18.48 -8.53 6.90
C THR A 20 -18.76 -7.17 7.53
N HIS A 21 -18.55 -7.06 8.85
CA HIS A 21 -18.75 -5.83 9.62
C HIS A 21 -17.58 -5.63 10.59
N ASN A 22 -17.24 -4.38 10.87
CA ASN A 22 -16.31 -4.01 11.94
C ASN A 22 -17.02 -3.98 13.32
N ALA A 23 -16.29 -3.63 14.38
CA ALA A 23 -16.86 -3.55 15.73
C ALA A 23 -17.97 -2.47 15.85
N ALA A 24 -17.92 -1.42 15.02
CA ALA A 24 -18.94 -0.37 14.95
C ALA A 24 -20.13 -0.72 14.03
N GLY A 25 -20.16 -1.93 13.43
CA GLY A 25 -21.20 -2.35 12.51
C GLY A 25 -21.06 -1.85 11.08
N ALA A 26 -19.99 -1.12 10.74
CA ALA A 26 -19.74 -0.67 9.38
C ALA A 26 -19.35 -1.82 8.46
N THR A 27 -19.85 -1.80 7.22
CA THR A 27 -19.56 -2.82 6.19
C THR A 27 -18.27 -2.54 5.43
N THR A 28 -17.81 -1.29 5.45
CA THR A 28 -16.54 -0.85 4.87
C THR A 28 -15.73 -0.04 5.88
N TRP A 29 -14.44 -0.19 5.88
CA TRP A 29 -13.50 0.58 6.70
C TRP A 29 -12.09 0.44 6.15
N LEU A 30 -11.25 1.43 6.37
CA LEU A 30 -9.82 1.35 6.11
C LEU A 30 -9.12 0.62 7.26
N ASN A 31 -8.07 -0.14 6.96
CA ASN A 31 -7.32 -0.88 7.97
C ASN A 31 -5.83 -0.86 7.69
N TRP A 32 -5.12 0.03 8.35
CA TRP A 32 -3.66 0.17 8.21
C TRP A 32 -2.86 -0.91 8.93
N THR A 33 -3.44 -1.53 9.97
CA THR A 33 -2.73 -2.47 10.83
C THR A 33 -3.11 -3.92 10.56
N GLN A 34 -2.32 -4.87 11.09
CA GLN A 34 -2.65 -6.30 11.06
C GLN A 34 -3.82 -6.67 12.01
N TYR A 35 -4.25 -5.75 12.84
CA TYR A 35 -5.32 -5.94 13.81
C TYR A 35 -6.64 -5.39 13.30
N ALA A 36 -7.72 -6.12 13.55
CA ALA A 36 -9.03 -5.65 13.16
C ALA A 36 -9.49 -4.48 14.05
N ASP A 37 -10.16 -3.51 13.45
CA ASP A 37 -10.73 -2.35 14.15
C ASP A 37 -9.69 -1.53 14.94
N HIS A 38 -8.47 -1.45 14.41
CA HIS A 38 -7.35 -0.81 15.08
C HIS A 38 -6.53 0.02 14.11
N GLY A 39 -5.99 1.14 14.59
CA GLY A 39 -5.17 2.09 13.84
C GLY A 39 -5.95 3.34 13.42
N PRO A 40 -5.29 4.26 12.71
CA PRO A 40 -5.91 5.49 12.24
C PRO A 40 -6.94 5.22 11.14
N ASP A 41 -7.76 6.21 10.87
CA ASP A 41 -8.70 6.23 9.77
C ASP A 41 -8.06 6.71 8.45
N GLU A 42 -8.88 7.08 7.47
CA GLU A 42 -8.44 7.58 6.17
C GLU A 42 -7.80 8.96 6.20
N SER A 43 -7.88 9.70 7.31
CA SER A 43 -7.27 11.02 7.47
C SER A 43 -5.75 11.02 7.26
N VAL A 44 -5.10 9.86 7.44
CA VAL A 44 -3.68 9.65 7.09
C VAL A 44 -3.41 9.93 5.61
N ILE A 45 -4.38 9.68 4.74
CA ILE A 45 -4.26 9.92 3.30
C ILE A 45 -4.49 11.41 2.99
N GLY A 46 -5.40 12.06 3.70
CA GLY A 46 -5.91 13.39 3.47
C GLY A 46 -7.25 13.40 2.73
N GLU A 47 -7.54 14.45 1.96
CA GLU A 47 -8.78 14.56 1.19
C GLU A 47 -8.88 13.45 0.14
N ILE A 48 -10.04 12.76 0.11
CA ILE A 48 -10.26 11.56 -0.72
C ILE A 48 -11.29 11.79 -1.84
N HIS A 49 -12.29 12.64 -1.59
CA HIS A 49 -13.37 12.85 -2.54
C HIS A 49 -12.85 13.30 -3.92
N GLY A 50 -13.25 12.61 -4.97
CA GLY A 50 -12.85 12.89 -6.35
C GLY A 50 -11.41 12.48 -6.71
N ARG A 51 -10.61 11.96 -5.75
CA ARG A 51 -9.23 11.55 -6.00
C ARG A 51 -9.14 10.21 -6.75
N ARG A 52 -8.12 10.08 -7.58
CA ARG A 52 -7.75 8.83 -8.25
C ARG A 52 -6.79 8.07 -7.35
N VAL A 53 -7.25 6.93 -6.85
CA VAL A 53 -6.54 6.12 -5.85
C VAL A 53 -6.12 4.79 -6.46
N LEU A 54 -4.85 4.43 -6.32
CA LEU A 54 -4.31 3.10 -6.64
C LEU A 54 -3.91 2.38 -5.35
N GLU A 55 -4.32 1.12 -5.19
CA GLU A 55 -3.77 0.25 -4.15
C GLU A 55 -2.95 -0.88 -4.77
N LEU A 56 -1.68 -0.94 -4.39
CA LEU A 56 -0.75 -2.00 -4.77
C LEU A 56 -0.92 -3.19 -3.82
N GLY A 57 -1.26 -4.36 -4.35
CA GLY A 57 -1.53 -5.55 -3.55
C GLY A 57 -2.85 -5.43 -2.79
N CYS A 58 -3.92 -5.03 -3.46
CA CYS A 58 -5.21 -4.72 -2.86
C CYS A 58 -5.92 -5.92 -2.20
N GLY A 59 -5.43 -7.14 -2.41
CA GLY A 59 -6.03 -8.35 -1.86
C GLY A 59 -7.52 -8.44 -2.20
N THR A 60 -8.38 -8.58 -1.19
CA THR A 60 -9.83 -8.67 -1.35
C THR A 60 -10.54 -7.32 -1.50
N GLY A 61 -9.80 -6.22 -1.71
CA GLY A 61 -10.32 -4.90 -2.09
C GLY A 61 -11.07 -4.13 -1.00
N CYS A 62 -10.99 -4.55 0.27
CA CYS A 62 -11.80 -3.95 1.33
C CYS A 62 -11.46 -2.48 1.60
N ASN A 63 -10.17 -2.09 1.51
CA ASN A 63 -9.74 -0.71 1.73
C ASN A 63 -10.26 0.20 0.61
N LEU A 64 -10.10 -0.22 -0.64
CA LEU A 64 -10.59 0.55 -1.79
C LEU A 64 -12.12 0.62 -1.83
N ALA A 65 -12.83 -0.42 -1.40
CA ALA A 65 -14.28 -0.37 -1.25
C ALA A 65 -14.69 0.76 -0.30
N HIS A 66 -13.97 0.93 0.82
CA HIS A 66 -14.21 2.03 1.74
C HIS A 66 -13.95 3.39 1.07
N LEU A 67 -12.79 3.59 0.46
CA LEU A 67 -12.45 4.85 -0.19
C LEU A 67 -13.40 5.20 -1.35
N SER A 68 -13.91 4.20 -2.07
CA SER A 68 -14.94 4.39 -3.10
C SER A 68 -16.25 4.93 -2.49
N THR A 69 -16.66 4.48 -1.28
CA THR A 69 -17.85 5.04 -0.61
C THR A 69 -17.66 6.50 -0.17
N LEU A 70 -16.40 6.97 -0.06
CA LEU A 70 -16.04 8.37 0.20
C LEU A 70 -15.88 9.20 -1.09
N GLY A 71 -16.22 8.64 -2.24
CA GLY A 71 -16.23 9.35 -3.53
C GLY A 71 -14.90 9.30 -4.31
N ALA A 72 -13.94 8.44 -3.93
CA ALA A 72 -12.73 8.25 -4.70
C ALA A 72 -12.98 7.41 -5.97
N GLN A 73 -12.13 7.62 -7.00
CA GLN A 73 -12.01 6.76 -8.17
C GLN A 73 -10.87 5.76 -7.92
N CYS A 74 -11.22 4.49 -7.69
CA CYS A 74 -10.30 3.51 -7.14
C CYS A 74 -9.91 2.43 -8.16
N VAL A 75 -8.61 2.13 -8.23
CA VAL A 75 -8.05 0.99 -8.96
C VAL A 75 -7.28 0.14 -7.96
N GLY A 76 -7.61 -1.14 -7.86
CA GLY A 76 -6.85 -2.13 -7.09
C GLY A 76 -6.11 -3.07 -8.01
N ILE A 77 -4.83 -3.31 -7.74
CA ILE A 77 -4.07 -4.34 -8.42
C ILE A 77 -3.59 -5.39 -7.44
N ASP A 78 -3.59 -6.64 -7.87
CA ASP A 78 -2.97 -7.75 -7.15
C ASP A 78 -2.36 -8.72 -8.16
N ILE A 79 -1.23 -9.34 -7.81
CA ILE A 79 -0.56 -10.31 -8.69
C ILE A 79 -1.30 -11.66 -8.69
N ALA A 80 -2.11 -11.94 -7.66
CA ALA A 80 -2.89 -13.16 -7.52
C ALA A 80 -4.28 -13.00 -8.16
N PRO A 81 -4.60 -13.68 -9.28
CA PRO A 81 -5.93 -13.68 -9.90
C PRO A 81 -7.06 -13.99 -8.91
N THR A 82 -6.86 -14.95 -8.00
CA THR A 82 -7.84 -15.31 -6.96
C THR A 82 -8.22 -14.11 -6.07
N GLN A 83 -7.30 -13.21 -5.74
CA GLN A 83 -7.61 -12.01 -4.95
C GLN A 83 -8.49 -11.05 -5.75
N ARG A 84 -8.12 -10.79 -7.00
CA ARG A 84 -8.89 -9.94 -7.90
C ARG A 84 -10.33 -10.47 -8.09
N GLU A 85 -10.51 -11.78 -8.26
CA GLU A 85 -11.83 -12.40 -8.40
C GLU A 85 -12.68 -12.20 -7.14
N LYS A 86 -12.11 -12.46 -5.96
CA LYS A 86 -12.77 -12.22 -4.66
C LYS A 86 -13.16 -10.75 -4.48
N ALA A 87 -12.26 -9.83 -4.82
CA ALA A 87 -12.52 -8.39 -4.73
C ALA A 87 -13.65 -7.96 -5.69
N ALA A 88 -13.60 -8.38 -6.95
CA ALA A 88 -14.61 -8.06 -7.94
C ALA A 88 -15.98 -8.66 -7.59
N ALA A 89 -16.04 -9.90 -7.11
CA ALA A 89 -17.28 -10.55 -6.69
C ALA A 89 -17.95 -9.82 -5.52
N ARG A 90 -17.14 -9.32 -4.59
CA ARG A 90 -17.67 -8.64 -3.39
C ARG A 90 -18.01 -7.16 -3.64
N TRP A 91 -17.18 -6.44 -4.36
CA TRP A 91 -17.21 -4.99 -4.43
C TRP A 91 -17.42 -4.41 -5.83
N GLY A 92 -17.45 -5.25 -6.88
CA GLY A 92 -17.58 -4.79 -8.27
C GLY A 92 -18.87 -4.03 -8.59
N HIS A 93 -19.83 -3.99 -7.67
CA HIS A 93 -21.05 -3.20 -7.78
C HIS A 93 -20.88 -1.73 -7.33
N LEU A 94 -19.77 -1.40 -6.64
CA LEU A 94 -19.53 -0.03 -6.17
C LEU A 94 -19.06 0.86 -7.34
N PRO A 95 -19.60 2.09 -7.46
CA PRO A 95 -19.20 3.00 -8.52
C PRO A 95 -17.75 3.47 -8.34
N GLY A 96 -17.05 3.71 -9.45
CA GLY A 96 -15.69 4.23 -9.42
C GLY A 96 -14.63 3.25 -8.89
N LEU A 97 -14.95 1.96 -8.76
CA LEU A 97 -14.04 0.94 -8.22
C LEU A 97 -13.78 -0.17 -9.27
N SER A 98 -12.51 -0.46 -9.51
CA SER A 98 -12.11 -1.54 -10.41
C SER A 98 -10.92 -2.33 -9.86
N PHE A 99 -10.84 -3.62 -10.26
CA PHE A 99 -9.77 -4.53 -9.83
C PHE A 99 -9.13 -5.20 -11.04
N ARG A 100 -7.79 -5.28 -11.03
CA ARG A 100 -7.00 -5.87 -12.12
C ARG A 100 -5.98 -6.86 -11.56
N THR A 101 -5.72 -7.93 -12.29
CA THR A 101 -4.56 -8.79 -12.04
C THR A 101 -3.37 -8.15 -12.74
N ALA A 102 -2.37 -7.71 -11.99
CA ALA A 102 -1.18 -7.06 -12.55
C ALA A 102 0.00 -7.17 -11.58
N GLU A 103 1.21 -7.19 -12.14
CA GLU A 103 2.44 -6.98 -11.41
C GLU A 103 2.62 -5.47 -11.15
N ALA A 104 3.09 -5.10 -9.95
CA ALA A 104 3.09 -3.71 -9.50
C ALA A 104 4.02 -2.81 -10.34
N THR A 105 5.23 -3.27 -10.65
CA THR A 105 6.22 -2.44 -11.37
C THR A 105 5.82 -2.25 -12.84
N GLU A 106 5.30 -3.28 -13.48
CA GLU A 106 4.78 -3.21 -14.85
C GLU A 106 3.58 -2.27 -14.93
N PHE A 107 2.65 -2.38 -13.96
CA PHE A 107 1.47 -1.53 -13.93
C PHE A 107 1.83 -0.05 -13.72
N LEU A 108 2.69 0.25 -12.76
CA LEU A 108 3.13 1.62 -12.47
C LEU A 108 3.85 2.25 -13.66
N ALA A 109 4.75 1.50 -14.30
CA ALA A 109 5.49 1.98 -15.49
C ALA A 109 4.56 2.36 -16.66
N ALA A 110 3.41 1.68 -16.79
CA ALA A 110 2.41 1.95 -17.83
C ALA A 110 1.45 3.11 -17.48
N HIS A 111 1.48 3.66 -16.26
CA HIS A 111 0.52 4.66 -15.78
C HIS A 111 1.23 5.87 -15.13
N PRO A 112 2.06 6.64 -15.87
CA PRO A 112 2.66 7.86 -15.34
C PRO A 112 1.58 8.92 -15.09
N ASP A 113 1.79 9.79 -14.07
CA ASP A 113 0.92 10.92 -13.69
C ASP A 113 -0.58 10.58 -13.60
N SER A 114 -0.88 9.33 -13.24
CA SER A 114 -2.24 8.79 -13.34
C SER A 114 -3.01 8.82 -12.03
N PHE A 115 -2.33 8.95 -10.89
CA PHE A 115 -2.94 8.83 -9.57
C PHE A 115 -2.63 10.02 -8.67
N ASP A 116 -3.59 10.38 -7.84
CA ASP A 116 -3.45 11.41 -6.82
C ASP A 116 -3.03 10.79 -5.48
N VAL A 117 -3.31 9.49 -5.32
CA VAL A 117 -2.93 8.69 -4.14
C VAL A 117 -2.49 7.30 -4.59
N VAL A 118 -1.38 6.81 -4.05
CA VAL A 118 -0.96 5.41 -4.15
C VAL A 118 -0.86 4.82 -2.75
N LEU A 119 -1.46 3.65 -2.55
CA LEU A 119 -1.47 2.91 -1.28
C LEU A 119 -0.77 1.56 -1.43
N SER A 120 -0.17 1.07 -0.33
CA SER A 120 0.32 -0.31 -0.23
C SER A 120 0.24 -0.80 1.21
N ILE A 121 -0.85 -1.45 1.58
CA ILE A 121 -1.11 -1.92 2.94
C ILE A 121 -0.73 -3.40 3.03
N PHE A 122 0.39 -3.71 3.71
CA PHE A 122 1.01 -5.05 3.74
C PHE A 122 1.23 -5.64 2.34
N GLY A 123 1.41 -4.78 1.36
CA GLY A 123 1.48 -5.07 -0.07
C GLY A 123 2.91 -5.01 -0.64
N PRO A 124 3.04 -4.81 -1.97
CA PRO A 124 4.29 -4.88 -2.73
C PRO A 124 5.45 -4.05 -2.19
N VAL A 125 5.19 -2.91 -1.52
CA VAL A 125 6.25 -2.09 -0.90
C VAL A 125 7.12 -2.88 0.07
N TRP A 126 6.56 -3.86 0.72
CA TRP A 126 7.28 -4.73 1.66
C TRP A 126 8.06 -5.85 0.97
N PHE A 127 7.77 -6.16 -0.31
CA PHE A 127 8.25 -7.37 -1.00
C PHE A 127 9.08 -7.08 -2.26
N ILE A 128 9.02 -5.87 -2.80
CA ILE A 128 9.78 -5.44 -3.98
C ILE A 128 10.92 -4.52 -3.51
N ASP A 129 12.07 -4.62 -4.19
CA ASP A 129 13.20 -3.74 -3.93
C ASP A 129 12.75 -2.27 -4.02
N PRO A 130 12.89 -1.48 -2.94
CA PRO A 130 12.45 -0.10 -2.93
C PRO A 130 13.20 0.78 -3.94
N THR A 131 14.43 0.43 -4.31
CA THR A 131 15.18 1.16 -5.35
C THR A 131 14.58 1.01 -6.74
N THR A 132 13.84 -0.07 -6.98
CA THR A 132 13.07 -0.32 -8.20
C THR A 132 11.67 0.26 -8.09
N LEU A 133 10.97 0.03 -6.98
CA LEU A 133 9.56 0.36 -6.84
C LEU A 133 9.30 1.86 -6.63
N LEU A 134 10.07 2.53 -5.75
CA LEU A 134 9.79 3.91 -5.35
C LEU A 134 9.87 4.92 -6.51
N PRO A 135 10.84 4.83 -7.45
CA PRO A 135 10.85 5.69 -8.64
C PRO A 135 9.58 5.53 -9.50
N LEU A 136 9.08 4.31 -9.66
CA LEU A 136 7.86 4.04 -10.42
C LEU A 136 6.61 4.57 -9.73
N VAL A 137 6.51 4.41 -8.40
CA VAL A 137 5.44 5.04 -7.61
C VAL A 137 5.49 6.56 -7.76
N ARG A 138 6.70 7.16 -7.64
CA ARG A 138 6.86 8.61 -7.83
C ARG A 138 6.41 9.06 -9.22
N GLN A 139 6.76 8.32 -10.25
CA GLN A 139 6.39 8.61 -11.63
C GLN A 139 4.87 8.46 -11.88
N SER A 140 4.20 7.53 -11.21
CA SER A 140 2.76 7.31 -11.38
C SER A 140 1.90 8.33 -10.64
N LEU A 141 2.48 9.04 -9.66
CA LEU A 141 1.79 10.09 -8.90
C LEU A 141 1.83 11.44 -9.62
N THR A 142 0.72 12.15 -9.55
CA THR A 142 0.66 13.57 -9.88
C THR A 142 1.55 14.40 -8.94
N ALA A 143 1.88 15.62 -9.32
CA ALA A 143 2.59 16.55 -8.46
C ALA A 143 1.80 16.80 -7.16
N GLY A 144 2.46 16.66 -6.01
CA GLY A 144 1.81 16.74 -4.70
C GLY A 144 0.95 15.53 -4.32
N GLY A 145 0.91 14.50 -5.17
CA GLY A 145 0.18 13.26 -4.88
C GLY A 145 0.75 12.52 -3.68
N ALA A 146 -0.12 11.83 -2.92
CA ALA A 146 0.24 11.14 -1.69
C ALA A 146 0.63 9.68 -1.94
N PHE A 147 1.70 9.22 -1.30
CA PHE A 147 2.06 7.82 -1.19
C PHE A 147 1.98 7.39 0.27
N VAL A 148 1.17 6.38 0.56
CA VAL A 148 1.00 5.88 1.93
C VAL A 148 1.10 4.36 1.94
N PHE A 149 1.92 3.83 2.85
CA PHE A 149 2.02 2.38 2.99
C PHE A 149 2.17 1.96 4.45
N SER A 150 1.81 0.71 4.71
CA SER A 150 2.02 0.10 6.01
C SER A 150 2.54 -1.33 5.91
N HIS A 151 3.35 -1.71 6.87
CA HIS A 151 3.78 -3.09 7.10
C HIS A 151 4.29 -3.24 8.55
N LYS A 152 4.70 -4.45 8.93
CA LYS A 152 5.29 -4.66 10.24
C LYS A 152 6.62 -3.91 10.35
N PRO A 153 6.93 -3.31 11.51
CA PRO A 153 8.23 -2.71 11.74
C PRO A 153 9.34 -3.77 11.64
N PRO A 154 10.61 -3.37 11.42
CA PRO A 154 11.72 -4.29 11.42
C PRO A 154 11.80 -4.99 12.78
N ARG A 155 12.06 -6.28 12.76
CA ARG A 155 12.32 -7.02 13.99
C ARG A 155 13.71 -6.65 14.51
N PRO A 156 13.89 -6.55 15.83
CA PRO A 156 15.21 -6.65 16.41
C PRO A 156 15.85 -7.96 15.91
N ASP A 157 17.19 -7.99 15.82
CA ASP A 157 17.95 -9.16 15.37
C ASP A 157 17.36 -10.45 15.96
N PRO A 158 17.31 -11.55 15.16
CA PRO A 158 16.75 -12.81 15.63
C PRO A 158 17.44 -13.21 16.93
N GLN A 159 16.65 -13.48 17.97
CA GLN A 159 17.17 -13.89 19.27
C GLN A 159 18.01 -15.17 19.09
N PRO A 160 19.18 -15.30 19.74
CA PRO A 160 19.97 -16.52 19.69
C PRO A 160 19.11 -17.73 20.07
N GLY A 161 18.95 -18.70 19.15
CA GLY A 161 18.14 -19.91 19.36
C GLY A 161 16.77 -19.92 18.70
N GLU A 162 16.31 -18.85 18.05
CA GLU A 162 15.15 -18.96 17.15
C GLU A 162 15.51 -19.79 15.91
N PRO A 163 14.73 -20.85 15.58
CA PRO A 163 14.98 -21.62 14.38
C PRO A 163 14.86 -20.69 13.17
N LEU A 164 15.83 -20.77 12.25
CA LEU A 164 15.74 -20.17 10.92
C LEU A 164 14.43 -20.64 10.30
N ARG A 165 13.45 -19.75 10.20
CA ARG A 165 12.21 -20.06 9.50
C ARG A 165 12.57 -20.43 8.09
N GLU A 166 11.99 -21.53 7.58
CA GLU A 166 12.12 -22.02 6.21
C GLU A 166 12.25 -20.85 5.22
N ALA A 167 13.18 -20.96 4.29
CA ALA A 167 13.47 -19.93 3.31
C ALA A 167 12.16 -19.39 2.73
N ARG A 168 11.83 -18.15 3.05
CA ARG A 168 10.59 -17.51 2.60
C ARG A 168 10.63 -17.46 1.08
N ALA A 169 9.61 -17.96 0.43
CA ALA A 169 9.48 -17.91 -1.02
C ALA A 169 9.48 -16.46 -1.58
N VAL A 170 9.28 -15.48 -0.68
CA VAL A 170 9.25 -14.05 -1.01
C VAL A 170 10.12 -13.29 -0.02
N SER A 171 11.10 -12.54 -0.52
CA SER A 171 11.94 -11.64 0.28
C SER A 171 11.12 -10.49 0.86
N ARG A 172 11.57 -9.96 2.01
CA ARG A 172 11.00 -8.77 2.63
C ARG A 172 12.06 -7.70 2.81
N TRP A 173 11.65 -6.46 2.67
CA TRP A 173 12.46 -5.28 2.89
C TRP A 173 12.09 -4.64 4.24
N ASP A 174 12.59 -5.24 5.32
CA ASP A 174 12.32 -4.84 6.71
C ASP A 174 13.21 -3.65 7.11
N HIS A 175 12.96 -2.47 6.53
CA HIS A 175 13.73 -1.26 6.82
C HIS A 175 13.17 -0.51 8.04
N SER A 176 14.09 0.16 8.78
CA SER A 176 13.72 1.08 9.86
C SER A 176 13.00 2.32 9.31
N PRO A 177 12.22 3.04 10.16
CA PRO A 177 11.59 4.30 9.79
C PRO A 177 12.56 5.29 9.14
N CYS A 178 13.75 5.51 9.72
CA CYS A 178 14.77 6.39 9.17
C CYS A 178 15.29 5.93 7.80
N LYS A 179 15.44 4.62 7.59
CA LYS A 179 15.87 4.08 6.29
C LYS A 179 14.81 4.27 5.22
N TRP A 180 13.53 4.08 5.56
CA TRP A 180 12.42 4.37 4.63
C TRP A 180 12.38 5.84 4.26
N ALA A 181 12.54 6.75 5.25
CA ALA A 181 12.60 8.19 4.97
C ALA A 181 13.73 8.53 3.98
N ALA A 182 14.95 8.02 4.20
CA ALA A 182 16.08 8.27 3.30
C ALA A 182 15.86 7.71 1.88
N LEU A 183 15.23 6.53 1.75
CA LEU A 183 14.90 5.95 0.44
C LEU A 183 13.85 6.78 -0.30
N LEU A 184 12.83 7.26 0.40
CA LEU A 184 11.80 8.12 -0.17
C LEU A 184 12.37 9.48 -0.60
N GLU A 185 13.23 10.12 0.21
CA GLU A 185 13.93 11.34 -0.17
C GLU A 185 14.75 11.15 -1.45
N SER A 186 15.49 10.03 -1.53
CA SER A 186 16.28 9.67 -2.71
C SER A 186 15.41 9.46 -3.96
N ALA A 187 14.18 8.97 -3.78
CA ALA A 187 13.19 8.80 -4.83
C ALA A 187 12.34 10.05 -5.11
N ARG A 188 12.77 11.24 -4.61
CA ARG A 188 12.14 12.55 -4.84
C ARG A 188 10.74 12.69 -4.21
N PHE A 189 10.53 12.09 -3.05
CA PHE A 189 9.41 12.42 -2.19
C PHE A 189 9.78 13.54 -1.20
N ALA A 190 8.77 14.16 -0.61
CA ALA A 190 8.86 15.19 0.42
C ALA A 190 7.78 14.97 1.47
N ASN A 191 7.76 15.81 2.52
CA ASN A 191 6.77 15.77 3.59
C ASN A 191 6.59 14.34 4.17
N ILE A 192 7.75 13.68 4.40
CA ILE A 192 7.79 12.28 4.80
C ILE A 192 7.50 12.18 6.30
N THR A 193 6.51 11.39 6.66
CA THR A 193 6.21 11.00 8.04
C THR A 193 6.31 9.50 8.19
N THR A 194 6.88 9.05 9.30
CA THR A 194 6.98 7.64 9.67
C THR A 194 6.51 7.48 11.10
N GLU A 195 5.57 6.59 11.32
CA GLU A 195 4.98 6.36 12.64
C GLU A 195 4.86 4.85 12.89
N ILE A 196 5.13 4.42 14.10
CA ILE A 196 4.81 3.07 14.54
C ILE A 196 3.55 3.15 15.38
N ILE A 197 2.46 2.64 14.84
CA ILE A 197 1.20 2.49 15.57
C ILE A 197 1.38 1.36 16.58
N ASP A 198 1.22 1.66 17.85
CA ASP A 198 1.31 0.67 18.92
C ASP A 198 0.28 -0.45 18.72
N PRO A 199 0.58 -1.68 19.11
CA PRO A 199 -0.38 -2.76 19.04
C PRO A 199 -1.51 -2.58 20.06
N PRO A 200 -2.70 -3.16 19.83
CA PRO A 200 -3.75 -3.18 20.84
C PRO A 200 -3.31 -3.96 22.08
N HIS A 201 -3.99 -3.73 23.22
CA HIS A 201 -3.65 -4.36 24.50
C HIS A 201 -3.56 -5.89 24.38
N GLY A 202 -2.47 -6.47 24.90
CA GLY A 202 -2.19 -7.91 24.85
C GLY A 202 -1.40 -8.37 23.62
N GLU A 203 -1.25 -7.52 22.61
CA GLU A 203 -0.44 -7.79 21.42
C GLU A 203 0.98 -7.20 21.58
N ARG A 204 1.94 -7.67 20.76
CA ARG A 204 3.36 -7.30 20.91
C ARG A 204 3.95 -6.54 19.74
N GLU A 205 3.35 -6.59 18.57
CA GLU A 205 3.96 -6.12 17.33
C GLU A 205 3.15 -4.96 16.75
N GLY A 206 3.73 -3.77 16.76
CA GLY A 206 3.12 -2.57 16.15
C GLY A 206 3.03 -2.66 14.63
N THR A 207 2.60 -1.56 14.02
CA THR A 207 2.56 -1.40 12.56
C THR A 207 3.28 -0.12 12.17
N LEU A 208 4.25 -0.21 11.28
CA LEU A 208 4.85 0.97 10.67
C LEU A 208 3.89 1.50 9.60
N VAL A 209 3.56 2.78 9.72
CA VAL A 209 2.82 3.56 8.71
C VAL A 209 3.75 4.66 8.20
N VAL A 210 3.86 4.80 6.90
CA VAL A 210 4.69 5.79 6.23
C VAL A 210 3.84 6.56 5.24
N ARG A 211 3.92 7.90 5.29
CA ARG A 211 3.30 8.81 4.33
C ARG A 211 4.36 9.70 3.72
N ALA A 212 4.25 9.96 2.42
CA ALA A 212 5.12 10.87 1.69
C ALA A 212 4.33 11.56 0.56
N GLU A 213 4.84 12.66 0.07
CA GLU A 213 4.25 13.40 -1.06
C GLU A 213 5.22 13.46 -2.23
N ALA A 214 4.70 13.27 -3.44
CA ALA A 214 5.48 13.44 -4.65
C ALA A 214 5.90 14.91 -4.81
N ARG A 215 7.20 15.19 -4.83
CA ARG A 215 7.69 16.58 -5.01
C ARG A 215 7.14 17.16 -6.30
N GLU A 216 6.71 18.42 -6.23
CA GLU A 216 6.43 19.21 -7.42
C GLU A 216 7.73 19.41 -8.18
N GLU A 217 7.75 19.11 -9.47
CA GLU A 217 8.85 19.55 -10.33
C GLU A 217 8.74 21.05 -10.48
N ARG A 218 9.73 21.80 -9.98
CA ARG A 218 9.86 23.22 -10.33
C ARG A 218 10.09 23.28 -11.84
N ILE A 219 9.04 23.58 -12.59
CA ILE A 219 9.19 24.01 -13.98
C ILE A 219 10.00 25.30 -13.92
N GLY A 220 11.29 25.19 -14.22
CA GLY A 220 12.19 26.34 -14.33
C GLY A 220 11.59 27.30 -15.35
N ARG A 221 11.07 28.44 -14.91
CA ARG A 221 10.76 29.53 -15.83
C ARG A 221 12.05 29.82 -16.61
N PRO A 222 12.03 29.76 -17.96
CA PRO A 222 13.19 30.24 -18.72
C PRO A 222 13.44 31.68 -18.34
N ALA A 223 14.70 32.00 -17.98
CA ALA A 223 15.13 33.34 -17.69
C ALA A 223 14.75 34.23 -18.91
N ARG A 224 13.89 35.21 -18.69
CA ARG A 224 13.65 36.26 -19.69
C ARG A 224 15.02 36.95 -19.93
N GLN A 225 15.59 36.68 -21.08
CA GLN A 225 16.71 37.47 -21.55
C GLN A 225 16.19 38.89 -21.80
N SER A 226 16.74 39.85 -21.05
CA SER A 226 16.54 41.29 -21.20
C SER A 226 17.40 41.80 -22.35
#